data_33d2648b9cccf0bba8c41f9177a9fecf
#
_entry.id   33d2648b9cccf0bba8c41f9177a9fecf
#
_cell.length_a   1.000
_cell.length_b   1.000
_cell.length_c   1.000
_cell.angle_alpha   90.00
_cell.angle_beta   90.00
_cell.angle_gamma   90.00
#
_symmetry.space_group_name_H-M   'P 1'
#
loop_
_entity.id
_entity.type
_entity.pdbx_description
1 polymer ?
#
loop_
_entity_poly.entity_id
_entity_poly.type
_entity_poly.pdbx_seq_one_letter_code
_entity_poly.pdbx_strand_id
1 'polypeptide(L)'
;MEPQIYIAPGPFELETGHTLPELRIAYHTYGTLNAAKDNVAWVCHALTANSDVADWWPRTVEQGRFLDPRRYYVVCANVIGSHYGSTGPLSLNPATGKPYYGSFPFITVRDMVNAHLLLADHLGVGSVRAVIGSSIGGFQALEMALARPGFAERLAPISATFYATIQLFLPEVWRHFYFHPT
;
A
#
# COMPACT_ATOMS: atom_id res chain seq x y z
N MET A 1 5.35 -1.90 -16.14
CA MET A 1 6.32 -2.98 -15.71
C MET A 1 5.52 -4.05 -15.00
N GLU A 2 5.90 -5.36 -15.08
CA GLU A 2 5.22 -6.39 -14.28
C GLU A 2 5.56 -6.22 -12.79
N PRO A 3 4.57 -6.31 -11.89
CA PRO A 3 4.81 -6.18 -10.47
C PRO A 3 5.61 -7.37 -9.91
N GLN A 4 6.45 -7.10 -8.95
CA GLN A 4 7.05 -8.11 -8.08
C GLN A 4 6.00 -8.59 -7.07
N ILE A 5 6.18 -9.81 -6.56
CA ILE A 5 5.25 -10.40 -5.59
C ILE A 5 6.02 -10.77 -4.32
N TYR A 6 5.53 -10.32 -3.19
CA TYR A 6 5.91 -10.77 -1.87
C TYR A 6 4.78 -11.62 -1.28
N ILE A 7 5.11 -12.77 -0.71
CA ILE A 7 4.20 -13.61 0.05
C ILE A 7 4.73 -13.67 1.48
N ALA A 8 3.92 -13.25 2.43
CA ALA A 8 4.31 -13.28 3.84
C ALA A 8 4.41 -14.73 4.34
N PRO A 9 5.34 -15.03 5.29
CA PRO A 9 5.62 -16.39 5.74
C PRO A 9 4.56 -16.97 6.71
N GLY A 10 3.34 -16.47 6.69
CA GLY A 10 2.28 -16.95 7.58
C GLY A 10 0.99 -16.15 7.42
N PRO A 11 -0.01 -16.49 8.23
CA PRO A 11 -1.30 -15.80 8.22
C PRO A 11 -1.14 -14.34 8.65
N PHE A 12 -2.05 -13.49 8.19
CA PHE A 12 -2.08 -12.06 8.49
C PHE A 12 -3.35 -11.72 9.27
N GLU A 13 -3.17 -11.22 10.49
CA GLU A 13 -4.28 -10.80 11.35
C GLU A 13 -4.72 -9.38 11.03
N LEU A 14 -6.01 -9.18 10.91
CA LEU A 14 -6.65 -7.89 10.65
C LEU A 14 -7.14 -7.25 11.96
N GLU A 15 -7.25 -5.92 12.00
CA GLU A 15 -7.80 -5.20 13.16
C GLU A 15 -9.22 -5.66 13.52
N THR A 16 -9.98 -6.18 12.57
CA THR A 16 -11.32 -6.73 12.78
C THR A 16 -11.34 -8.10 13.47
N GLY A 17 -10.17 -8.66 13.77
CA GLY A 17 -10.01 -10.00 14.35
C GLY A 17 -10.12 -11.14 13.32
N HIS A 18 -10.33 -10.84 12.04
CA HIS A 18 -10.26 -11.85 10.98
C HIS A 18 -8.79 -12.13 10.63
N THR A 19 -8.54 -13.33 10.13
CA THR A 19 -7.22 -13.74 9.67
C THR A 19 -7.25 -14.06 8.18
N LEU A 20 -6.36 -13.45 7.41
CA LEU A 20 -6.08 -13.87 6.05
C LEU A 20 -5.07 -15.01 6.08
N PRO A 21 -5.42 -16.21 5.59
CA PRO A 21 -4.51 -17.37 5.60
C PRO A 21 -3.23 -17.14 4.80
N GLU A 22 -3.30 -16.31 3.75
CA GLU A 22 -2.17 -15.89 2.93
C GLU A 22 -2.22 -14.40 2.70
N LEU A 23 -1.10 -13.72 2.95
CA LEU A 23 -0.89 -12.33 2.57
C LEU A 23 0.06 -12.28 1.38
N ARG A 24 -0.46 -11.81 0.24
CA ARG A 24 0.28 -11.56 -0.99
C ARG A 24 0.28 -10.06 -1.26
N ILE A 25 1.43 -9.49 -1.59
CA ILE A 25 1.57 -8.08 -1.94
C ILE A 25 2.26 -7.98 -3.29
N ALA A 26 1.58 -7.37 -4.24
CA ALA A 26 2.16 -6.96 -5.51
C ALA A 26 2.73 -5.56 -5.38
N TYR A 27 3.96 -5.34 -5.85
CA TYR A 27 4.66 -4.07 -5.69
C TYR A 27 5.61 -3.79 -6.84
N HIS A 28 5.97 -2.52 -7.01
CA HIS A 28 7.01 -2.09 -7.93
C HIS A 28 8.14 -1.40 -7.18
N THR A 29 9.35 -1.52 -7.73
CA THR A 29 10.52 -0.78 -7.25
C THR A 29 11.23 -0.12 -8.41
N TYR A 30 11.81 1.06 -8.17
CA TYR A 30 12.61 1.79 -9.14
C TYR A 30 13.92 2.22 -8.48
N GLY A 31 15.02 2.15 -9.22
CA GLY A 31 16.35 2.44 -8.71
C GLY A 31 16.94 1.29 -7.90
N THR A 32 17.93 1.59 -7.08
CA THR A 32 18.69 0.60 -6.31
C THR A 32 18.83 1.04 -4.87
N LEU A 33 18.55 0.13 -3.94
CA LEU A 33 18.81 0.32 -2.52
C LEU A 33 20.31 0.44 -2.29
N ASN A 34 20.77 1.54 -1.71
CA ASN A 34 22.18 1.75 -1.42
C ASN A 34 22.64 0.94 -0.19
N ALA A 35 23.96 0.83 -0.02
CA ALA A 35 24.53 0.07 1.09
C ALA A 35 24.15 0.61 2.48
N ALA A 36 23.95 1.93 2.61
CA ALA A 36 23.51 2.58 3.84
C ALA A 36 22.00 2.41 4.09
N LYS A 37 21.23 1.95 3.10
CA LYS A 37 19.77 1.77 3.15
C LYS A 37 19.00 3.03 3.55
N ASP A 38 19.51 4.21 3.19
CA ASP A 38 18.98 5.53 3.58
C ASP A 38 18.38 6.32 2.40
N ASN A 39 18.30 5.70 1.20
CA ASN A 39 17.81 6.34 -0.02
C ASN A 39 16.40 5.92 -0.42
N VAL A 40 15.61 5.37 0.49
CA VAL A 40 14.27 4.84 0.18
C VAL A 40 13.24 5.97 0.14
N ALA A 41 12.43 6.00 -0.92
CA ALA A 41 11.19 6.77 -1.01
C ALA A 41 10.01 5.80 -1.12
N TRP A 42 9.12 5.80 -0.14
CA TRP A 42 7.93 4.94 -0.13
C TRP A 42 6.73 5.70 -0.66
N VAL A 43 6.10 5.20 -1.72
CA VAL A 43 4.91 5.82 -2.32
C VAL A 43 3.68 5.00 -1.97
N CYS A 44 2.67 5.67 -1.42
CA CYS A 44 1.35 5.10 -1.15
C CYS A 44 0.37 5.62 -2.20
N HIS A 45 -0.13 4.72 -3.05
CA HIS A 45 -1.01 5.10 -4.15
C HIS A 45 -2.44 5.44 -3.68
N ALA A 46 -3.16 6.22 -4.48
CA ALA A 46 -4.59 6.52 -4.28
C ALA A 46 -5.46 5.30 -4.60
N LEU A 47 -6.73 5.30 -4.17
CA LEU A 47 -7.64 4.16 -4.25
C LEU A 47 -7.73 3.53 -5.67
N THR A 48 -7.76 4.35 -6.70
CA THR A 48 -7.92 3.91 -8.10
C THR A 48 -6.61 3.71 -8.85
N ALA A 49 -5.48 3.98 -8.20
CA ALA A 49 -4.14 3.78 -8.75
C ALA A 49 -3.59 2.39 -8.36
N ASN A 50 -2.42 2.07 -8.85
CA ASN A 50 -1.72 0.81 -8.60
C ASN A 50 -0.26 1.07 -8.18
N SER A 51 0.53 0.01 -8.01
CA SER A 51 1.92 0.13 -7.59
C SER A 51 2.89 0.63 -8.68
N ASP A 52 2.49 0.68 -9.96
CA ASP A 52 3.33 1.24 -11.03
C ASP A 52 3.24 2.77 -11.05
N VAL A 53 4.03 3.42 -10.18
CA VAL A 53 4.02 4.88 -10.01
C VAL A 53 4.34 5.61 -11.32
N ALA A 54 5.18 5.05 -12.16
CA ALA A 54 5.58 5.67 -13.43
C ALA A 54 4.41 5.74 -14.43
N ASP A 55 3.43 4.84 -14.32
CA ASP A 55 2.24 4.81 -15.17
C ASP A 55 1.26 5.93 -14.83
N TRP A 56 0.84 6.03 -13.54
CA TRP A 56 -0.21 6.98 -13.14
C TRP A 56 0.31 8.33 -12.63
N TRP A 57 1.61 8.44 -12.34
CA TRP A 57 2.24 9.71 -11.97
C TRP A 57 3.39 10.04 -12.93
N PRO A 58 3.06 10.36 -14.17
CA PRO A 58 4.04 10.51 -15.24
C PRO A 58 5.09 11.58 -14.89
N ARG A 59 6.33 11.33 -15.30
CA ARG A 59 7.48 12.20 -15.09
C ARG A 59 7.91 12.36 -13.63
N THR A 60 7.35 11.60 -12.68
CA THR A 60 7.76 11.65 -11.27
C THR A 60 8.95 10.75 -11.02
N VAL A 61 8.91 9.52 -11.57
CA VAL A 61 9.96 8.51 -11.42
C VAL A 61 10.82 8.49 -12.69
N GLU A 62 11.55 9.57 -12.94
CA GLU A 62 12.44 9.72 -14.08
C GLU A 62 13.76 10.37 -13.67
N GLN A 63 14.79 10.19 -14.52
CA GLN A 63 16.07 10.86 -14.32
C GLN A 63 15.94 12.39 -14.24
N GLY A 64 16.48 12.98 -13.18
CA GLY A 64 16.41 14.43 -12.94
C GLY A 64 15.06 14.93 -12.45
N ARG A 65 14.14 14.04 -12.09
CA ARG A 65 12.83 14.36 -11.54
C ARG A 65 12.78 14.14 -10.02
N PHE A 66 11.60 14.35 -9.44
CA PHE A 66 11.40 14.34 -7.99
C PHE A 66 11.81 13.02 -7.34
N LEU A 67 11.45 11.87 -7.95
CA LEU A 67 11.85 10.54 -7.51
C LEU A 67 12.86 9.93 -8.50
N ASP A 68 13.97 10.63 -8.73
CA ASP A 68 15.04 10.17 -9.63
C ASP A 68 15.59 8.80 -9.18
N PRO A 69 15.42 7.73 -9.98
CA PRO A 69 15.82 6.37 -9.59
C PRO A 69 17.33 6.16 -9.50
N ARG A 70 18.15 7.14 -9.93
CA ARG A 70 19.59 7.11 -9.68
C ARG A 70 19.94 7.55 -8.25
N ARG A 71 19.03 8.24 -7.57
CA ARG A 71 19.21 8.77 -6.22
C ARG A 71 18.37 8.04 -5.19
N TYR A 72 17.20 7.61 -5.57
CA TYR A 72 16.24 6.96 -4.68
C TYR A 72 15.95 5.53 -5.10
N TYR A 73 15.79 4.69 -4.10
CA TYR A 73 15.11 3.42 -4.24
C TYR A 73 13.63 3.67 -3.94
N VAL A 74 12.83 3.79 -5.00
CA VAL A 74 11.40 4.07 -4.89
C VAL A 74 10.66 2.75 -4.73
N VAL A 75 9.81 2.65 -3.74
CA VAL A 75 8.96 1.47 -3.48
C VAL A 75 7.50 1.92 -3.48
N CYS A 76 6.65 1.20 -4.19
CA CYS A 76 5.21 1.34 -4.12
C CYS A 76 4.55 -0.04 -4.11
N ALA A 77 3.68 -0.29 -3.15
CA ALA A 77 2.97 -1.54 -3.00
C ALA A 77 1.46 -1.35 -3.24
N ASN A 78 0.83 -2.32 -3.91
CA ASN A 78 -0.62 -2.35 -4.02
C ASN A 78 -1.23 -2.69 -2.66
N VAL A 79 -2.21 -1.91 -2.24
CA VAL A 79 -2.92 -2.15 -0.98
C VAL A 79 -3.66 -3.48 -1.02
N ILE A 80 -3.74 -4.15 0.14
CA ILE A 80 -4.64 -5.29 0.31
C ILE A 80 -6.10 -4.85 0.15
N GLY A 81 -6.93 -5.71 -0.41
CA GLY A 81 -8.30 -5.36 -0.80
C GLY A 81 -8.41 -4.80 -2.22
N SER A 82 -7.30 -4.47 -2.89
CA SER A 82 -7.30 -4.04 -4.30
C SER A 82 -7.34 -5.24 -5.26
N HIS A 83 -7.62 -4.96 -6.53
CA HIS A 83 -7.62 -5.97 -7.60
C HIS A 83 -6.31 -5.99 -8.41
N TYR A 84 -5.27 -5.29 -7.97
CA TYR A 84 -3.99 -5.17 -8.66
C TYR A 84 -2.92 -6.17 -8.18
N GLY A 85 -3.34 -7.40 -7.83
CA GLY A 85 -2.43 -8.50 -7.53
C GLY A 85 -2.06 -8.70 -6.06
N SER A 86 -2.37 -7.77 -5.16
CA SER A 86 -2.33 -8.01 -3.71
C SER A 86 -3.56 -8.81 -3.26
N THR A 87 -3.48 -9.46 -2.09
CA THR A 87 -4.61 -10.20 -1.52
C THR A 87 -5.84 -9.29 -1.42
N GLY A 88 -6.95 -9.74 -2.00
CA GLY A 88 -8.18 -8.97 -2.10
C GLY A 88 -9.39 -9.85 -2.46
N PRO A 89 -10.55 -9.25 -2.78
CA PRO A 89 -11.79 -9.98 -3.08
C PRO A 89 -11.67 -11.01 -4.22
N LEU A 90 -10.74 -10.82 -5.15
CA LEU A 90 -10.50 -11.76 -6.25
C LEU A 90 -9.51 -12.88 -5.90
N SER A 91 -8.88 -12.83 -4.74
CA SER A 91 -8.00 -13.89 -4.26
C SER A 91 -8.80 -15.15 -3.90
N LEU A 92 -8.18 -16.32 -4.11
CA LEU A 92 -8.81 -17.58 -3.71
C LEU A 92 -8.89 -17.67 -2.18
N ASN A 93 -10.07 -17.98 -1.69
CA ASN A 93 -10.28 -18.37 -0.30
C ASN A 93 -9.89 -19.86 -0.17
N PRO A 94 -8.83 -20.19 0.57
CA PRO A 94 -8.36 -21.57 0.69
C PRO A 94 -9.38 -22.51 1.35
N ALA A 95 -10.30 -21.99 2.15
CA ALA A 95 -11.36 -22.79 2.77
C ALA A 95 -12.43 -23.25 1.78
N THR A 96 -12.65 -22.52 0.68
CA THR A 96 -13.72 -22.81 -0.30
C THR A 96 -13.18 -23.14 -1.69
N GLY A 97 -11.91 -22.85 -1.98
CA GLY A 97 -11.31 -22.95 -3.31
C GLY A 97 -11.90 -21.98 -4.34
N LYS A 98 -12.68 -20.99 -3.90
CA LYS A 98 -13.31 -19.95 -4.76
C LYS A 98 -12.82 -18.56 -4.35
N PRO A 99 -12.90 -17.57 -5.23
CA PRO A 99 -12.61 -16.19 -4.84
C PRO A 99 -13.49 -15.74 -3.67
N TYR A 100 -12.92 -14.88 -2.83
CA TYR A 100 -13.64 -14.32 -1.67
C TYR A 100 -14.90 -13.53 -2.08
N TYR A 101 -14.76 -12.70 -3.14
CA TYR A 101 -15.82 -11.76 -3.54
C TYR A 101 -16.36 -10.96 -2.34
N GLY A 102 -17.67 -10.94 -2.14
CA GLY A 102 -18.33 -10.25 -1.04
C GLY A 102 -18.07 -10.83 0.36
N SER A 103 -17.41 -11.99 0.47
CA SER A 103 -16.97 -12.56 1.75
C SER A 103 -15.56 -12.10 2.17
N PHE A 104 -14.89 -11.26 1.36
CA PHE A 104 -13.61 -10.71 1.75
C PHE A 104 -13.77 -9.84 3.01
N PRO A 105 -12.92 -10.01 4.03
CA PRO A 105 -13.07 -9.27 5.28
C PRO A 105 -12.87 -7.76 5.06
N PHE A 106 -13.44 -6.97 5.97
CA PHE A 106 -13.21 -5.53 5.98
C PHE A 106 -11.76 -5.21 6.31
N ILE A 107 -11.15 -4.33 5.51
CA ILE A 107 -9.74 -3.93 5.63
C ILE A 107 -9.66 -2.47 6.10
N THR A 108 -8.85 -2.19 7.10
CA THR A 108 -8.58 -0.84 7.59
C THR A 108 -7.31 -0.27 6.94
N VAL A 109 -7.10 1.05 7.10
CA VAL A 109 -5.84 1.69 6.68
C VAL A 109 -4.65 1.12 7.46
N ARG A 110 -4.84 0.78 8.74
CA ARG A 110 -3.81 0.14 9.55
C ARG A 110 -3.45 -1.24 9.04
N ASP A 111 -4.42 -2.03 8.59
CA ASP A 111 -4.15 -3.33 7.95
C ASP A 111 -3.31 -3.15 6.67
N MET A 112 -3.63 -2.15 5.83
CA MET A 112 -2.84 -1.83 4.64
C MET A 112 -1.41 -1.47 5.00
N VAL A 113 -1.23 -0.65 6.03
CA VAL A 113 0.08 -0.21 6.51
C VAL A 113 0.86 -1.36 7.13
N ASN A 114 0.24 -2.19 7.96
CA ASN A 114 0.89 -3.36 8.55
C ASN A 114 1.40 -4.32 7.46
N ALA A 115 0.61 -4.54 6.42
CA ALA A 115 1.03 -5.33 5.27
C ALA A 115 2.25 -4.70 4.55
N HIS A 116 2.24 -3.39 4.34
CA HIS A 116 3.36 -2.66 3.72
C HIS A 116 4.62 -2.68 4.60
N LEU A 117 4.49 -2.64 5.92
CA LEU A 117 5.63 -2.73 6.84
C LEU A 117 6.27 -4.13 6.82
N LEU A 118 5.48 -5.21 6.64
CA LEU A 118 6.03 -6.55 6.40
C LEU A 118 6.82 -6.61 5.09
N LEU A 119 6.34 -5.96 4.04
CA LEU A 119 7.09 -5.84 2.79
C LEU A 119 8.38 -5.03 2.99
N ALA A 120 8.34 -3.93 3.75
CA ALA A 120 9.53 -3.14 4.04
C ALA A 120 10.60 -3.98 4.76
N ASP A 121 10.20 -4.79 5.74
CA ASP A 121 11.08 -5.70 6.47
C ASP A 121 11.68 -6.77 5.53
N HIS A 122 10.86 -7.33 4.62
CA HIS A 122 11.33 -8.27 3.60
C HIS A 122 12.39 -7.65 2.68
N LEU A 123 12.20 -6.40 2.28
CA LEU A 123 13.16 -5.66 1.45
C LEU A 123 14.40 -5.20 2.24
N GLY A 124 14.44 -5.43 3.55
CA GLY A 124 15.50 -4.97 4.44
C GLY A 124 15.50 -3.45 4.64
N VAL A 125 14.33 -2.80 4.51
CA VAL A 125 14.13 -1.36 4.65
C VAL A 125 13.65 -1.07 6.08
N GLY A 126 14.56 -0.64 6.94
CA GLY A 126 14.25 -0.29 8.34
C GLY A 126 13.72 1.13 8.52
N SER A 127 14.07 2.04 7.62
CA SER A 127 13.60 3.43 7.59
C SER A 127 13.59 3.97 6.16
N VAL A 128 12.85 5.05 5.94
CA VAL A 128 12.72 5.69 4.63
C VAL A 128 12.96 7.20 4.70
N ARG A 129 13.55 7.76 3.66
CA ARG A 129 13.78 9.19 3.51
C ARG A 129 12.47 9.97 3.45
N ALA A 130 11.45 9.42 2.80
CA ALA A 130 10.13 10.01 2.74
C ALA A 130 9.06 8.94 2.50
N VAL A 131 7.88 9.15 3.10
CA VAL A 131 6.63 8.51 2.70
C VAL A 131 5.76 9.56 2.02
N ILE A 132 5.27 9.25 0.82
CA ILE A 132 4.50 10.15 -0.02
C ILE A 132 3.20 9.46 -0.40
N GLY A 133 2.08 10.09 -0.18
CA GLY A 133 0.79 9.50 -0.55
C GLY A 133 -0.31 10.51 -0.76
N SER A 134 -1.26 10.19 -1.64
CA SER A 134 -2.41 11.04 -1.92
C SER A 134 -3.72 10.34 -1.60
N SER A 135 -4.70 11.09 -1.08
CA SER A 135 -6.02 10.55 -0.68
C SER A 135 -5.86 9.40 0.34
N ILE A 136 -6.35 8.19 0.05
CA ILE A 136 -6.13 7.02 0.90
C ILE A 136 -4.64 6.72 1.10
N GLY A 137 -3.79 7.01 0.12
CA GLY A 137 -2.33 6.93 0.26
C GLY A 137 -1.77 7.95 1.25
N GLY A 138 -2.37 9.13 1.35
CA GLY A 138 -2.02 10.14 2.36
C GLY A 138 -2.35 9.67 3.77
N PHE A 139 -3.46 8.97 3.96
CA PHE A 139 -3.79 8.34 5.25
C PHE A 139 -2.83 7.20 5.59
N GLN A 140 -2.44 6.39 4.60
CA GLN A 140 -1.41 5.37 4.80
C GLN A 140 -0.08 5.99 5.22
N ALA A 141 0.33 7.12 4.62
CA ALA A 141 1.55 7.81 4.99
C ALA A 141 1.55 8.28 6.46
N LEU A 142 0.42 8.82 6.92
CA LEU A 142 0.24 9.21 8.33
C LEU A 142 0.24 7.98 9.25
N GLU A 143 -0.50 6.94 8.89
CA GLU A 143 -0.58 5.71 9.67
C GLU A 143 0.76 4.98 9.76
N MET A 144 1.61 5.01 8.72
CA MET A 144 2.96 4.45 8.77
C MET A 144 3.82 5.10 9.85
N ALA A 145 3.71 6.43 10.02
CA ALA A 145 4.46 7.14 11.06
C ALA A 145 3.96 6.81 12.47
N LEU A 146 2.66 6.51 12.62
CA LEU A 146 2.07 6.10 13.89
C LEU A 146 2.37 4.64 14.21
N ALA A 147 2.27 3.74 13.22
CA ALA A 147 2.49 2.31 13.40
C ALA A 147 3.97 1.97 13.66
N ARG A 148 4.89 2.72 13.04
CA ARG A 148 6.34 2.55 13.24
C ARG A 148 7.01 3.91 13.44
N PRO A 149 7.04 4.46 14.66
CA PRO A 149 7.73 5.72 14.97
C PRO A 149 9.20 5.68 14.52
N GLY A 150 9.66 6.72 13.83
CA GLY A 150 11.01 6.79 13.28
C GLY A 150 11.20 6.07 11.94
N PHE A 151 10.18 5.42 11.38
CA PHE A 151 10.29 4.77 10.07
C PHE A 151 10.51 5.80 8.95
N ALA A 152 9.81 6.93 8.97
CA ALA A 152 9.92 7.97 7.97
C ALA A 152 10.60 9.23 8.51
N GLU A 153 11.64 9.72 7.80
CA GLU A 153 12.24 11.02 8.10
C GLU A 153 11.31 12.19 7.71
N ARG A 154 10.55 12.02 6.64
CA ARG A 154 9.62 13.02 6.11
C ARG A 154 8.31 12.37 5.67
N LEU A 155 7.23 13.12 5.87
CA LEU A 155 5.89 12.74 5.40
C LEU A 155 5.37 13.78 4.42
N ALA A 156 4.82 13.33 3.31
CA ALA A 156 4.11 14.15 2.34
C ALA A 156 2.69 13.60 2.11
N PRO A 157 1.77 13.77 3.07
CA PRO A 157 0.37 13.38 2.91
C PRO A 157 -0.34 14.44 2.08
N ILE A 158 -0.74 14.08 0.87
CA ILE A 158 -1.41 14.97 -0.08
C ILE A 158 -2.92 14.68 -0.03
N SER A 159 -3.74 15.72 0.13
CA SER A 159 -5.21 15.57 0.21
C SER A 159 -5.64 14.57 1.29
N ALA A 160 -4.98 14.60 2.45
CA ALA A 160 -5.32 13.82 3.63
C ALA A 160 -5.49 14.75 4.84
N THR A 161 -6.27 14.32 5.82
CA THR A 161 -6.52 15.07 7.05
C THR A 161 -6.27 14.18 8.27
N PHE A 162 -5.93 14.78 9.42
CA PHE A 162 -5.76 14.07 10.68
C PHE A 162 -7.11 13.67 11.34
N TYR A 163 -8.20 14.29 10.94
CA TYR A 163 -9.51 13.89 11.41
C TYR A 163 -10.02 12.74 10.55
N ALA A 164 -10.00 11.57 11.13
CA ALA A 164 -10.49 10.35 10.50
C ALA A 164 -12.02 10.38 10.34
N THR A 165 -12.48 11.16 9.40
CA THR A 165 -13.77 10.92 8.75
C THR A 165 -13.73 9.64 7.91
N ILE A 166 -12.63 8.89 8.00
CA ILE A 166 -12.40 7.62 7.29
C ILE A 166 -13.45 6.58 7.67
N GLN A 167 -13.86 6.50 8.92
CA GLN A 167 -14.95 5.60 9.31
C GLN A 167 -16.30 5.94 8.67
N LEU A 168 -16.51 7.20 8.28
CA LEU A 168 -17.73 7.63 7.61
C LEU A 168 -17.63 7.56 6.08
N PHE A 169 -16.43 7.72 5.53
CA PHE A 169 -16.24 7.83 4.08
C PHE A 169 -16.17 6.48 3.36
N LEU A 170 -15.55 5.47 3.94
CA LEU A 170 -15.36 4.19 3.27
C LEU A 170 -16.64 3.38 3.06
N PRO A 171 -17.55 3.20 4.04
CA PRO A 171 -18.78 2.45 3.81
C PRO A 171 -19.73 3.10 2.81
N GLU A 172 -19.84 4.42 2.83
CA GLU A 172 -20.77 5.14 1.95
C GLU A 172 -20.22 5.36 0.55
N VAL A 173 -18.92 5.66 0.40
CA VAL A 173 -18.25 5.76 -0.90
C VAL A 173 -18.22 4.41 -1.60
N TRP A 174 -17.90 3.33 -0.90
CA TRP A 174 -17.96 1.97 -1.46
C TRP A 174 -19.40 1.61 -1.85
N ARG A 175 -20.39 1.92 -1.03
CA ARG A 175 -21.79 1.71 -1.33
C ARG A 175 -22.22 2.50 -2.58
N HIS A 176 -21.81 3.75 -2.70
CA HIS A 176 -22.20 4.63 -3.80
C HIS A 176 -21.56 4.23 -5.14
N PHE A 177 -20.27 3.86 -5.16
CA PHE A 177 -19.57 3.53 -6.40
C PHE A 177 -19.72 2.08 -6.86
N TYR A 178 -20.03 1.14 -5.97
CA TYR A 178 -20.03 -0.28 -6.32
C TYR A 178 -21.39 -0.97 -6.19
N PHE A 179 -22.40 -0.34 -5.59
CA PHE A 179 -23.71 -0.94 -5.37
C PHE A 179 -24.90 -0.13 -5.90
N HIS A 180 -24.68 0.96 -6.64
CA HIS A 180 -25.70 1.58 -7.47
C HIS A 180 -25.39 1.26 -8.93
N PRO A 181 -26.03 0.23 -9.53
CA PRO A 181 -26.10 0.11 -10.98
C PRO A 181 -26.95 1.28 -11.50
N THR A 182 -26.36 2.11 -12.34
CA THR A 182 -27.10 3.08 -13.18
C THR A 182 -28.02 2.35 -14.11
#